data_909427e80b6c9e378d05c253acdf0c37
#
_entry.id   909427e80b6c9e378d05c253acdf0c37
#
_cell.length_a   1.000
_cell.length_b   1.000
_cell.length_c   1.000
_cell.angle_alpha   90.00
_cell.angle_beta   90.00
_cell.angle_gamma   90.00
#
_symmetry.space_group_name_H-M   'P 1'
#
loop_
_entity.id
_entity.type
_entity.pdbx_description
1 polymer ?
#
loop_
_entity_poly.entity_id
_entity_poly.type
_entity_poly.pdbx_seq_one_letter_code
_entity_poly.pdbx_strand_id
1 'polypeptide(L)'
;MADGRESRMGLFRRVGIIARLDKPQILDTVKKLMEYLQEKDISPVLEDELAAMMPGVKVASSPLKELGDNCDMVMVVGGDGSFLGAARAICNYDIPVLGINRGT
;
A
#
# COMPACT_ATOMS: atom_id res chain seq x y z
N MET A 1 -8.84 20.89 -17.54
CA MET A 1 -9.51 19.65 -17.22
C MET A 1 -8.55 18.47 -17.26
N ALA A 2 -8.72 17.56 -16.33
CA ALA A 2 -7.84 16.39 -16.26
C ALA A 2 -8.09 15.44 -17.42
N ASP A 3 -7.03 14.79 -17.90
CA ASP A 3 -7.19 13.73 -18.87
C ASP A 3 -7.67 12.45 -18.18
N GLY A 4 -7.92 11.39 -18.95
CA GLY A 4 -8.45 10.16 -18.41
C GLY A 4 -7.54 9.51 -17.36
N ARG A 5 -6.23 9.68 -17.50
CA ARG A 5 -5.30 9.11 -16.54
C ARG A 5 -5.34 9.85 -15.22
N GLU A 6 -5.38 11.16 -15.27
CA GLU A 6 -5.49 11.96 -14.05
C GLU A 6 -6.79 11.66 -13.33
N SER A 7 -7.87 11.52 -14.07
CA SER A 7 -9.16 11.17 -13.48
C SER A 7 -9.11 9.82 -12.78
N ARG A 8 -8.43 8.84 -13.40
CA ARG A 8 -8.29 7.53 -12.78
C ARG A 8 -7.47 7.58 -11.50
N MET A 9 -6.37 8.33 -11.53
CA MET A 9 -5.56 8.50 -10.32
C MET A 9 -6.34 9.24 -9.25
N GLY A 10 -7.19 10.17 -9.65
CA GLY A 10 -8.00 10.92 -8.72
C GLY A 10 -9.06 10.10 -7.99
N LEU A 11 -9.35 8.88 -8.47
CA LEU A 11 -10.27 7.98 -7.78
C LEU A 11 -9.65 7.39 -6.52
N PHE A 12 -8.32 7.35 -6.45
CA PHE A 12 -7.63 6.77 -5.32
C PHE A 12 -7.01 7.88 -4.48
N ARG A 13 -7.59 8.13 -3.33
CA ARG A 13 -7.08 9.16 -2.41
C ARG A 13 -6.17 8.60 -1.35
N ARG A 14 -6.45 7.37 -0.93
CA ARG A 14 -5.65 6.68 0.07
C ARG A 14 -5.32 5.30 -0.43
N VAL A 15 -4.05 4.96 -0.41
CA VAL A 15 -3.58 3.65 -0.83
C VAL A 15 -2.89 3.00 0.35
N GLY A 16 -3.41 1.86 0.78
CA GLY A 16 -2.80 1.08 1.85
C GLY A 16 -1.58 0.34 1.33
N ILE A 17 -0.56 0.24 2.15
CA ILE A 17 0.66 -0.49 1.80
C ILE A 17 0.91 -1.57 2.83
N ILE A 18 0.99 -2.80 2.36
CA ILE A 18 1.36 -3.96 3.15
C ILE A 18 2.66 -4.48 2.59
N ALA A 19 3.60 -4.85 3.44
CA ALA A 19 4.87 -5.38 2.97
C ALA A 19 5.30 -6.54 3.84
N ARG A 20 5.93 -7.53 3.22
CA ARG A 20 6.54 -8.62 3.95
C ARG A 20 7.97 -8.22 4.27
N LEU A 21 8.29 -8.15 5.56
CA LEU A 21 9.53 -7.54 6.02
C LEU A 21 10.63 -8.58 6.23
N ASP A 22 10.82 -9.45 5.26
CA ASP A 22 11.85 -10.49 5.33
C ASP A 22 13.15 -10.10 4.62
N LYS A 23 13.17 -8.96 3.91
CA LYS A 23 14.36 -8.50 3.20
C LYS A 23 14.48 -6.99 3.30
N PRO A 24 15.72 -6.47 3.50
CA PRO A 24 15.91 -5.02 3.63
C PRO A 24 15.48 -4.21 2.42
N GLN A 25 15.63 -4.75 1.21
CA GLN A 25 15.27 -4.01 0.01
C GLN A 25 13.78 -3.76 -0.12
N ILE A 26 12.96 -4.46 0.66
CA ILE A 26 11.53 -4.22 0.65
C ILE A 26 11.22 -2.83 1.22
N LEU A 27 11.95 -2.42 2.25
CA LEU A 27 11.76 -1.09 2.82
C LEU A 27 12.12 0.00 1.80
N ASP A 28 13.16 -0.21 1.01
CA ASP A 28 13.51 0.74 -0.06
C ASP A 28 12.39 0.84 -1.09
N THR A 29 11.81 -0.28 -1.45
CA THR A 29 10.70 -0.31 -2.41
C THR A 29 9.50 0.43 -1.84
N VAL A 30 9.20 0.23 -0.55
CA VAL A 30 8.10 0.92 0.11
C VAL A 30 8.32 2.43 0.10
N LYS A 31 9.54 2.87 0.39
CA LYS A 31 9.86 4.30 0.37
C LYS A 31 9.66 4.91 -1.00
N LYS A 32 10.13 4.24 -2.04
CA LYS A 32 9.94 4.73 -3.41
C LYS A 32 8.48 4.76 -3.79
N LEU A 33 7.73 3.76 -3.36
CA LEU A 33 6.31 3.71 -3.62
C LEU A 33 5.57 4.87 -2.94
N MET A 34 5.93 5.16 -1.69
CA MET A 34 5.32 6.28 -0.98
C MET A 34 5.62 7.61 -1.67
N GLU A 35 6.85 7.80 -2.11
CA GLU A 35 7.23 9.01 -2.84
C GLU A 35 6.41 9.15 -4.11
N TYR A 36 6.28 8.07 -4.86
CA TYR A 36 5.49 8.07 -6.07
C TYR A 36 4.04 8.45 -5.80
N LEU A 37 3.44 7.85 -4.77
CA LEU A 37 2.05 8.15 -4.43
C LEU A 37 1.88 9.62 -4.02
N GLN A 38 2.81 10.13 -3.24
CA GLN A 38 2.73 11.52 -2.80
C GLN A 38 2.88 12.50 -3.96
N GLU A 39 3.68 12.15 -4.95
CA GLU A 39 3.77 12.96 -6.17
C GLU A 39 2.46 13.01 -6.94
N LYS A 40 1.62 12.01 -6.77
CA LYS A 40 0.31 11.93 -7.41
C LYS A 40 -0.82 12.43 -6.51
N ASP A 41 -0.48 13.06 -5.39
CA ASP A 41 -1.44 13.54 -4.41
C ASP A 41 -2.28 12.42 -3.79
N ILE A 42 -1.67 11.24 -3.67
CA ILE A 42 -2.29 10.08 -3.04
C ILE A 42 -1.64 9.89 -1.67
N SER A 43 -2.45 9.73 -0.65
CA SER A 43 -1.96 9.56 0.71
C SER A 43 -1.66 8.08 0.98
N PRO A 44 -0.42 7.72 1.26
CA PRO A 44 -0.14 6.33 1.64
C PRO A 44 -0.58 6.08 3.07
N VAL A 45 -1.08 4.87 3.31
CA VAL A 45 -1.45 4.42 4.65
C VAL A 45 -0.70 3.11 4.88
N LEU A 46 0.22 3.12 5.83
CA LEU A 46 1.02 1.92 6.10
C LEU A 46 0.26 0.99 7.03
N GLU A 47 0.37 -0.30 6.77
CA GLU A 47 -0.11 -1.27 7.73
C GLU A 47 0.75 -1.14 9.01
N ASP A 48 0.14 -1.37 10.19
CA ASP A 48 0.79 -1.04 11.47
C ASP A 48 2.16 -1.68 11.68
N GLU A 49 2.34 -2.93 11.31
CA GLU A 49 3.64 -3.58 11.46
C GLU A 49 4.69 -2.95 10.58
N LEU A 50 4.30 -2.58 9.36
CA LEU A 50 5.20 -1.89 8.45
C LEU A 50 5.54 -0.49 8.98
N ALA A 51 4.55 0.20 9.51
CA ALA A 51 4.77 1.53 10.08
C ALA A 51 5.75 1.47 11.25
N ALA A 52 5.68 0.42 12.05
CA ALA A 52 6.60 0.25 13.17
C ALA A 52 8.05 0.08 12.73
N MET A 53 8.26 -0.43 11.52
CA MET A 53 9.60 -0.58 10.95
C MET A 53 10.12 0.70 10.29
N MET A 54 9.30 1.73 10.22
CA MET A 54 9.66 2.99 9.57
C MET A 54 9.31 4.19 10.47
N PRO A 55 9.91 4.26 11.66
CA PRO A 55 9.48 5.26 12.66
C PRO A 55 9.72 6.70 12.27
N GLY A 56 10.62 6.96 11.32
CA GLY A 56 10.88 8.31 10.87
C GLY A 56 9.91 8.82 9.81
N VAL A 57 8.98 7.99 9.37
CA VAL A 57 8.07 8.35 8.29
C VAL A 57 6.76 8.87 8.89
N LYS A 58 6.33 10.03 8.42
CA LYS A 58 5.12 10.68 8.94
C LYS A 58 3.96 10.48 7.99
N VAL A 59 3.37 9.30 8.03
CA VAL A 59 2.17 8.99 7.25
C VAL A 59 1.19 8.25 8.14
N ALA A 60 -0.05 8.15 7.68
CA ALA A 60 -1.08 7.44 8.42
C ALA A 60 -0.75 5.95 8.49
N SER A 61 -1.23 5.28 9.52
CA SER A 61 -1.10 3.83 9.63
C SER A 61 -2.43 3.25 10.08
N SER A 62 -2.58 1.94 9.88
CA SER A 62 -3.83 1.26 10.20
C SER A 62 -3.56 -0.22 10.41
N PRO A 63 -4.32 -0.88 11.31
CA PRO A 63 -4.25 -2.34 11.40
C PRO A 63 -4.66 -2.98 10.08
N LEU A 64 -4.09 -4.14 9.80
CA LEU A 64 -4.36 -4.85 8.56
C LEU A 64 -5.85 -5.02 8.29
N LYS A 65 -6.60 -5.41 9.30
CA LYS A 65 -8.02 -5.68 9.11
C LYS A 65 -8.88 -4.44 8.92
N GLU A 66 -8.31 -3.26 9.12
CA GLU A 66 -9.02 -2.00 8.91
C GLU A 66 -8.55 -1.25 7.66
N LEU A 67 -7.53 -1.77 6.99
CA LEU A 67 -7.03 -1.10 5.78
C LEU A 67 -8.11 -0.96 4.71
N GLY A 68 -8.96 -1.97 4.58
CA GLY A 68 -10.03 -1.91 3.59
C GLY A 68 -11.03 -0.80 3.85
N ASP A 69 -11.25 -0.45 5.12
CA ASP A 69 -12.14 0.65 5.48
C ASP A 69 -11.49 2.02 5.24
N ASN A 70 -10.17 2.07 5.38
CA ASN A 70 -9.46 3.35 5.39
C ASN A 70 -8.86 3.71 4.03
N CYS A 71 -8.86 2.78 3.10
CA CYS A 71 -8.16 2.96 1.83
C CYS A 71 -9.06 2.65 0.64
N ASP A 72 -8.75 3.28 -0.48
CA ASP A 72 -9.45 3.02 -1.74
C ASP A 72 -8.82 1.87 -2.51
N MET A 73 -7.58 1.53 -2.17
CA MET A 73 -6.81 0.49 -2.82
C MET A 73 -5.72 0.03 -1.86
N VAL A 74 -5.28 -1.22 -2.00
CA VAL A 74 -4.16 -1.73 -1.19
C VAL A 74 -3.09 -2.28 -2.11
N MET A 75 -1.85 -1.91 -1.85
CA MET A 75 -0.69 -2.47 -2.54
C MET A 75 0.08 -3.37 -1.59
N VAL A 76 0.45 -4.54 -2.08
CA VAL A 76 1.18 -5.53 -1.28
C VAL A 76 2.56 -5.70 -1.89
N VAL A 77 3.60 -5.41 -1.13
CA VAL A 77 4.98 -5.50 -1.58
C VAL A 77 5.62 -6.75 -1.00
N GLY A 78 6.14 -7.61 -1.84
CA GLY A 78 6.79 -8.83 -1.39
C GLY A 78 6.61 -9.96 -2.38
N GLY A 79 6.68 -11.19 -1.90
CA GLY A 79 6.48 -12.36 -2.74
C GLY A 79 5.02 -12.78 -2.81
N ASP A 80 4.78 -13.86 -3.51
CA ASP A 80 3.42 -14.35 -3.76
C ASP A 80 2.64 -14.66 -2.47
N GLY A 81 3.33 -15.17 -1.45
CA GLY A 81 2.67 -15.46 -0.19
C GLY A 81 2.12 -14.23 0.51
N SER A 82 2.83 -13.11 0.38
CA SER A 82 2.37 -11.85 0.96
C SER A 82 1.07 -11.40 0.30
N PHE A 83 1.00 -11.52 -1.02
CA PHE A 83 -0.21 -11.13 -1.74
C PHE A 83 -1.41 -11.97 -1.31
N LEU A 84 -1.23 -13.27 -1.24
CA LEU A 84 -2.34 -14.16 -0.86
C LEU A 84 -2.84 -13.87 0.55
N GLY A 85 -1.94 -13.68 1.49
CA GLY A 85 -2.32 -13.36 2.86
C GLY A 85 -3.07 -12.05 2.98
N ALA A 86 -2.58 -11.03 2.29
CA ALA A 86 -3.22 -9.73 2.31
C ALA A 86 -4.59 -9.77 1.64
N ALA A 87 -4.69 -10.47 0.50
CA ALA A 87 -5.95 -10.58 -0.21
C ALA A 87 -7.02 -11.24 0.67
N ARG A 88 -6.63 -12.25 1.44
CA ARG A 88 -7.58 -12.90 2.36
C ARG A 88 -8.01 -11.96 3.47
N ALA A 89 -7.09 -11.17 3.99
CA ALA A 89 -7.39 -10.28 5.11
C ALA A 89 -8.37 -9.19 4.72
N ILE A 90 -8.38 -8.79 3.46
CA ILE A 90 -9.24 -7.72 2.99
C ILE A 90 -10.28 -8.17 1.97
N CYS A 91 -10.53 -9.47 1.86
CA CYS A 91 -11.44 -10.01 0.86
C CYS A 91 -12.91 -9.58 1.09
N ASN A 92 -13.24 -9.11 2.28
CA ASN A 92 -14.58 -8.63 2.57
C ASN A 92 -14.82 -7.20 2.09
N TYR A 93 -13.79 -6.56 1.56
CA TYR A 93 -13.90 -5.19 1.06
C TYR A 93 -13.85 -5.19 -0.45
N ASP A 94 -14.62 -4.31 -1.04
CA ASP A 94 -14.72 -4.23 -2.49
C ASP A 94 -13.73 -3.19 -3.03
N ILE A 95 -12.46 -3.40 -2.76
CA ILE A 95 -11.40 -2.51 -3.22
C ILE A 95 -10.31 -3.29 -3.95
N PRO A 96 -9.63 -2.66 -4.89
CA PRO A 96 -8.55 -3.34 -5.62
C PRO A 96 -7.34 -3.64 -4.73
N VAL A 97 -6.72 -4.78 -5.00
CA VAL A 97 -5.47 -5.17 -4.35
C VAL A 97 -4.43 -5.42 -5.44
N LEU A 98 -3.32 -4.71 -5.37
CA LEU A 98 -2.25 -4.82 -6.36
C LEU A 98 -1.01 -5.41 -5.71
N GLY A 99 -0.47 -6.46 -6.30
CA GLY A 99 0.76 -7.08 -5.82
C GLY A 99 1.98 -6.50 -6.51
N ILE A 100 3.01 -6.18 -5.74
CA ILE A 100 4.31 -5.74 -6.25
C ILE A 100 5.32 -6.79 -5.83
N ASN A 101 5.77 -7.58 -6.78
CA ASN A 101 6.67 -8.69 -6.50
C ASN A 101 8.12 -8.21 -6.45
N ARG A 102 8.76 -8.39 -5.31
CA ARG A 102 10.17 -8.06 -5.11
C ARG A 102 10.97 -9.26 -4.62
N GLY A 103 10.37 -10.42 -4.59
CA GLY A 103 10.97 -11.58 -3.95
C GLY A 103 11.78 -12.50 -4.83
N THR A 104 11.89 -12.21 -6.08
CA THR A 104 12.64 -13.11 -6.97
C THR A 104 14.09 -12.79 -7.05
#